data_bec34db1bb27e81e3804e9d312dd0afc
#
_entry.id   bec34db1bb27e81e3804e9d312dd0afc
#
_cell.length_a   1.000
_cell.length_b   1.000
_cell.length_c   1.000
_cell.angle_alpha   90.00
_cell.angle_beta   90.00
_cell.angle_gamma   90.00
#
_symmetry.space_group_name_H-M   'P 1'
#
loop_
_entity.id
_entity.type
_entity.pdbx_description
1 polymer ?
#
loop_
_entity_poly.entity_id
_entity_poly.type
_entity_poly.pdbx_seq_one_letter_code
_entity_poly.pdbx_strand_id
1 'polypeptide(L)'
;MIQLKDLTLGYEQRILLEKVSTHITGGQLVALLGRNGTGKSTLLRAIMGLETPKNGEIILHGKNIASLKPEKLARKISFVTTDKVRIANLRCKDVVALGRAPYTNWIGQL
;
A
#
# COMPACT_ATOMS: atom_id res chain seq x y z
N MET A 1 -6.65 1.95 -11.91
CA MET A 1 -5.37 1.58 -12.54
C MET A 1 -4.20 2.01 -11.68
N ILE A 2 -3.22 1.17 -11.52
CA ILE A 2 -1.97 1.49 -10.84
C ILE A 2 -0.85 1.42 -11.86
N GLN A 3 -0.01 2.45 -11.90
CA GLN A 3 1.14 2.51 -12.80
C GLN A 3 2.41 2.74 -12.00
N LEU A 4 3.43 1.92 -12.26
CA LEU A 4 4.76 2.09 -11.70
C LEU A 4 5.66 2.62 -12.82
N LYS A 5 6.37 3.73 -12.56
CA LYS A 5 7.28 4.36 -13.52
C LYS A 5 8.69 4.41 -12.95
N ASP A 6 9.59 3.63 -13.52
CA ASP A 6 11.01 3.59 -13.13
C ASP A 6 11.20 3.50 -11.62
N LEU A 7 10.40 2.67 -10.98
CA LEU A 7 10.35 2.57 -9.53
C LEU A 7 11.56 1.85 -8.98
N THR A 8 12.28 2.50 -8.07
CA THR A 8 13.39 1.93 -7.34
C THR A 8 13.08 1.94 -5.85
N LEU A 9 13.11 0.79 -5.23
CA LEU A 9 12.82 0.61 -3.81
C LEU A 9 14.01 -0.03 -3.11
N GLY A 10 14.20 0.33 -1.86
CA GLY A 10 15.24 -0.27 -1.02
C GLY A 10 15.47 0.52 0.24
N TYR A 11 16.47 0.08 1.00
CA TYR A 11 16.95 0.75 2.20
C TYR A 11 18.31 1.39 1.90
N GLU A 12 18.86 2.18 2.82
CA GLU A 12 20.03 3.03 2.62
C GLU A 12 21.18 2.39 1.83
N GLN A 13 21.46 1.11 2.09
CA GLN A 13 22.59 0.42 1.45
C GLN A 13 22.18 -0.77 0.60
N ARG A 14 20.89 -1.01 0.44
CA ARG A 14 20.40 -2.17 -0.29
C ARG A 14 19.23 -1.79 -1.18
N ILE A 15 19.39 -2.02 -2.48
CA ILE A 15 18.32 -1.87 -3.45
C ILE A 15 17.59 -3.20 -3.57
N LEU A 16 16.28 -3.20 -3.34
CA LEU A 16 15.43 -4.38 -3.44
C LEU A 16 14.80 -4.53 -4.82
N LEU A 17 14.35 -3.42 -5.39
CA LEU A 17 13.77 -3.36 -6.73
C LEU A 17 14.37 -2.17 -7.46
N GLU A 18 14.73 -2.33 -8.73
CA GLU A 18 15.38 -1.28 -9.49
C GLU A 18 14.67 -1.08 -10.83
N LYS A 19 14.32 0.18 -11.09
CA LYS A 19 13.74 0.63 -12.37
C LYS A 19 12.56 -0.23 -12.86
N VAL A 20 11.65 -0.57 -11.96
CA VAL A 20 10.47 -1.36 -12.31
C VAL A 20 9.43 -0.46 -12.94
N SER A 21 9.00 -0.82 -14.15
CA SER A 21 7.93 -0.12 -14.84
C SER A 21 6.87 -1.13 -15.26
N THR A 22 5.65 -0.91 -14.81
CA THR A 22 4.51 -1.76 -15.16
C THR A 22 3.22 -1.02 -14.87
N HIS A 23 2.11 -1.60 -15.27
CA HIS A 23 0.79 -1.07 -14.94
C HIS A 23 -0.19 -2.21 -14.68
N ILE A 24 -1.16 -1.94 -13.86
CA ILE A 24 -2.25 -2.85 -13.51
C ILE A 24 -3.54 -2.14 -13.83
N THR A 25 -4.32 -2.69 -14.74
CA THR A 25 -5.62 -2.11 -15.11
C THR A 25 -6.71 -2.59 -14.17
N GLY A 26 -7.84 -1.87 -14.15
CA GLY A 26 -8.97 -2.28 -13.34
C GLY A 26 -9.50 -3.65 -13.73
N GLY A 27 -10.04 -4.39 -12.76
CA GLY A 27 -10.64 -5.70 -13.00
C GLY A 27 -9.66 -6.85 -13.14
N GLN A 28 -8.36 -6.61 -12.95
CA GLN A 28 -7.34 -7.66 -13.01
C GLN A 28 -6.98 -8.17 -11.63
N LEU A 29 -6.75 -9.47 -11.55
CA LEU A 29 -6.12 -10.11 -10.39
C LEU A 29 -4.65 -10.36 -10.75
N VAL A 30 -3.75 -9.74 -10.00
CA VAL A 30 -2.31 -9.82 -10.26
C VAL A 30 -1.62 -10.51 -9.11
N ALA A 31 -0.81 -11.53 -9.41
CA ALA A 31 0.00 -12.22 -8.42
C ALA A 31 1.44 -11.70 -8.46
N LEU A 32 1.98 -11.40 -7.28
CA LEU A 32 3.36 -10.98 -7.13
C LEU A 32 4.15 -12.13 -6.51
N LEU A 33 5.00 -12.76 -7.32
CA LEU A 33 5.74 -13.95 -6.93
C LEU A 33 7.21 -13.63 -6.71
N GLY A 34 7.83 -14.31 -5.77
CA GLY A 34 9.25 -14.19 -5.49
C GLY A 34 9.59 -14.81 -4.15
N ARG A 35 10.89 -14.98 -3.91
CA ARG A 35 11.37 -15.50 -2.63
C ARG A 35 11.22 -14.45 -1.53
N ASN A 36 11.19 -14.88 -0.28
CA ASN A 36 11.21 -13.97 0.85
C ASN A 36 12.46 -13.09 0.79
N GLY A 37 12.31 -11.82 1.10
CA GLY A 37 13.41 -10.87 1.06
C GLY A 37 13.70 -10.25 -0.30
N THR A 38 12.88 -10.51 -1.32
CA THR A 38 13.07 -9.94 -2.67
C THR A 38 12.37 -8.60 -2.87
N GLY A 39 11.72 -8.06 -1.85
CA GLY A 39 11.09 -6.74 -1.93
C GLY A 39 9.59 -6.75 -2.16
N LYS A 40 8.92 -7.91 -2.14
CA LYS A 40 7.47 -7.99 -2.34
C LYS A 40 6.69 -7.16 -1.34
N SER A 41 6.98 -7.33 -0.06
CA SER A 41 6.32 -6.57 1.01
C SER A 41 6.64 -5.08 0.92
N THR A 42 7.88 -4.75 0.55
CA THR A 42 8.30 -3.36 0.37
C THR A 42 7.54 -2.71 -0.77
N LEU A 43 7.34 -3.42 -1.88
CA LEU A 43 6.56 -2.93 -3.01
C LEU A 43 5.10 -2.67 -2.61
N LEU A 44 4.48 -3.61 -1.90
CA LEU A 44 3.11 -3.43 -1.44
C LEU A 44 2.98 -2.25 -0.49
N ARG A 45 3.93 -2.08 0.43
CA ARG A 45 3.95 -0.91 1.32
C ARG A 45 4.13 0.39 0.56
N ALA A 46 4.98 0.40 -0.47
CA ALA A 46 5.17 1.58 -1.29
C ALA A 46 3.88 1.97 -2.03
N ILE A 47 3.15 0.99 -2.56
CA ILE A 47 1.86 1.24 -3.20
C ILE A 47 0.84 1.79 -2.21
N MET A 48 0.92 1.37 -0.95
CA MET A 48 0.07 1.88 0.13
C MET A 48 0.49 3.27 0.64
N GLY A 49 1.62 3.78 0.18
CA GLY A 49 2.15 5.04 0.67
C GLY A 49 2.92 4.94 2.00
N LEU A 50 3.22 3.73 2.47
CA LEU A 50 3.93 3.51 3.73
C LEU A 50 5.45 3.55 3.58
N GLU A 51 5.96 3.39 2.36
CA GLU A 51 7.38 3.48 2.04
C GLU A 51 7.58 4.50 0.93
N THR A 52 8.63 5.30 1.05
CA THR A 52 8.97 6.26 0.00
C THR A 52 9.94 5.64 -0.99
N PRO A 53 9.64 5.65 -2.29
CA PRO A 53 10.57 5.14 -3.30
C PRO A 53 11.87 5.94 -3.31
N LYS A 54 12.98 5.27 -3.60
CA LYS A 54 14.27 5.96 -3.82
C LYS A 54 14.25 6.74 -5.12
N ASN A 55 13.62 6.19 -6.15
CA ASN A 55 13.41 6.83 -7.43
C ASN A 55 12.10 6.34 -8.04
N GLY A 56 11.61 7.08 -9.01
CA GLY A 56 10.42 6.71 -9.75
C GLY A 56 9.14 7.17 -9.08
N GLU A 57 8.03 6.76 -9.67
CA GLU A 57 6.71 7.19 -9.26
C GLU A 57 5.73 6.03 -9.22
N ILE A 58 4.75 6.15 -8.34
CA ILE A 58 3.58 5.27 -8.31
C ILE A 58 2.36 6.14 -8.60
N ILE A 59 1.61 5.80 -9.64
CA ILE A 59 0.45 6.57 -10.08
C ILE A 59 -0.80 5.73 -9.87
N LEU A 60 -1.76 6.29 -9.16
CA LEU A 60 -3.06 5.66 -8.89
C LEU A 60 -4.14 6.52 -9.53
N HIS A 61 -4.88 5.93 -10.48
CA HIS A 61 -5.96 6.63 -11.21
C HIS A 61 -5.50 7.98 -11.76
N GLY A 62 -4.30 8.02 -12.36
CA GLY A 62 -3.76 9.20 -12.98
C GLY A 62 -3.11 10.22 -12.04
N LYS A 63 -3.04 9.92 -10.74
CA LYS A 63 -2.43 10.81 -9.76
C LYS A 63 -1.25 10.14 -9.05
N ASN A 64 -0.15 10.87 -8.92
CA ASN A 64 0.99 10.39 -8.15
C ASN A 64 0.59 10.25 -6.68
N ILE A 65 0.80 9.08 -6.09
CA ILE A 65 0.40 8.84 -4.70
C ILE A 65 1.14 9.74 -3.70
N ALA A 66 2.33 10.21 -4.04
CA ALA A 66 3.07 11.14 -3.19
C ALA A 66 2.35 12.49 -3.02
N SER A 67 1.48 12.85 -3.97
CA SER A 67 0.68 14.08 -3.90
C SER A 67 -0.65 13.89 -3.15
N LEU A 68 -1.00 12.67 -2.81
CA LEU A 68 -2.25 12.37 -2.11
C LEU A 68 -2.04 12.38 -0.60
N LYS A 69 -3.01 12.92 0.13
CA LYS A 69 -3.02 12.83 1.58
C LYS A 69 -3.26 11.38 1.99
N PRO A 70 -2.67 10.92 3.12
CA PRO A 70 -2.87 9.54 3.58
C PRO A 70 -4.34 9.14 3.68
N GLU A 71 -5.20 10.03 4.11
CA GLU A 71 -6.64 9.77 4.22
C GLU A 71 -7.29 9.47 2.87
N LYS A 72 -6.92 10.23 1.84
CA LYS A 72 -7.44 10.01 0.49
C LYS A 72 -6.93 8.71 -0.10
N LEU A 73 -5.67 8.40 0.12
CA LEU A 73 -5.08 7.15 -0.34
C LEU A 73 -5.74 5.95 0.35
N ALA A 74 -5.98 6.04 1.65
CA ALA A 74 -6.64 4.99 2.41
C ALA A 74 -8.07 4.71 1.95
N ARG A 75 -8.75 5.68 1.36
CA ARG A 75 -10.09 5.49 0.77
C ARG A 75 -10.05 4.75 -0.56
N LYS A 76 -8.90 4.73 -1.22
CA LYS A 76 -8.75 4.14 -2.56
C LYS A 76 -8.12 2.76 -2.54
N ILE A 77 -7.36 2.44 -1.52
CA ILE A 77 -6.60 1.19 -1.41
C ILE A 77 -6.89 0.51 -0.08
N SER A 78 -7.14 -0.79 -0.13
CA SER A 78 -7.22 -1.65 1.04
C SER A 78 -6.03 -2.59 1.07
N PHE A 79 -5.56 -2.92 2.26
CA PHE A 79 -4.42 -3.78 2.46
C PHE A 79 -4.72 -4.86 3.49
N VAL A 80 -4.40 -6.11 3.14
CA VAL A 80 -4.50 -7.23 4.08
C VAL A 80 -3.08 -7.68 4.39
N THR A 81 -2.70 -7.55 5.65
CA THR A 81 -1.38 -7.93 6.12
C THR A 81 -1.40 -9.35 6.71
N THR A 82 -0.23 -10.00 6.71
CA THR A 82 -0.05 -11.26 7.41
C THR A 82 0.17 -11.05 8.91
N ASP A 83 0.38 -9.81 9.34
CA ASP A 83 0.56 -9.51 10.75
C ASP A 83 -0.73 -9.74 11.51
N LYS A 84 -0.60 -10.35 12.69
CA LYS A 84 -1.75 -10.58 13.56
C LYS A 84 -2.13 -9.29 14.28
N VAL A 85 -3.44 -9.06 14.43
CA VAL A 85 -3.92 -7.99 15.29
C VAL A 85 -3.69 -8.42 16.74
N ARG A 86 -2.83 -7.70 17.46
CA ARG A 86 -2.40 -8.06 18.81
C ARG A 86 -2.89 -7.10 19.90
N ILE A 87 -4.04 -6.50 19.68
CA ILE A 87 -4.64 -5.61 20.66
C ILE A 87 -5.56 -6.43 21.55
N ALA A 88 -5.31 -6.43 22.86
CA ALA A 88 -6.14 -7.14 23.81
C ALA A 88 -7.57 -6.62 23.78
N ASN A 89 -8.54 -7.54 23.92
CA ASN A 89 -9.98 -7.21 23.97
C ASN A 89 -10.56 -6.63 22.68
N LEU A 90 -9.85 -6.74 21.56
CA LEU A 90 -10.34 -6.29 20.28
C LEU A 90 -11.32 -7.32 19.68
N ARG A 91 -12.53 -6.89 19.37
CA ARG A 91 -13.56 -7.75 18.76
C ARG A 91 -13.53 -7.62 17.23
N CYS A 92 -14.13 -8.60 16.53
CA CYS A 92 -14.20 -8.56 15.07
C CYS A 92 -14.81 -7.28 14.52
N LYS A 93 -15.88 -6.79 15.15
CA LYS A 93 -16.50 -5.53 14.72
C LYS A 93 -15.59 -4.34 14.91
N ASP A 94 -14.70 -4.37 15.91
CA ASP A 94 -13.72 -3.31 16.13
C ASP A 94 -12.65 -3.31 15.04
N VAL A 95 -12.24 -4.50 14.61
CA VAL A 95 -11.29 -4.65 13.48
C VAL A 95 -11.92 -4.12 12.20
N VAL A 96 -13.18 -4.46 11.94
CA VAL A 96 -13.91 -3.96 10.76
C VAL A 96 -14.07 -2.44 10.84
N ALA A 97 -14.36 -1.89 12.02
CA ALA A 97 -14.47 -0.45 12.20
C ALA A 97 -13.15 0.27 11.93
N LEU A 98 -12.00 -0.33 12.29
CA LEU A 98 -10.69 0.22 11.95
C LEU A 98 -10.49 0.28 10.43
N GLY A 99 -10.98 -0.69 9.68
CA GLY A 99 -10.96 -0.67 8.22
C GLY A 99 -11.78 0.47 7.63
N ARG A 100 -12.77 0.98 8.37
CA ARG A 100 -13.60 2.10 7.96
C ARG A 100 -13.11 3.45 8.49
N ALA A 101 -11.98 3.49 9.20
CA ALA A 101 -11.46 4.72 9.81
C ALA A 101 -11.38 5.91 8.83
N PRO A 102 -11.00 5.74 7.54
CA PRO A 102 -10.99 6.85 6.58
C PRO A 102 -12.37 7.43 6.26
N TYR A 103 -13.45 6.72 6.62
CA TYR A 103 -14.84 7.10 6.31
C TYR A 103 -15.66 7.42 7.55
N THR A 104 -15.05 7.37 8.75
CA THR A 104 -15.70 7.65 10.02
C THR A 104 -15.06 8.86 10.67
N ASN A 105 -15.76 9.45 11.66
CA ASN A 105 -15.10 10.41 12.51
C ASN A 105 -14.19 9.67 13.50
N TRP A 106 -13.35 10.41 14.21
CA TRP A 106 -12.37 9.82 15.12
C TRP A 106 -12.98 9.08 16.31
N ILE A 107 -14.26 9.25 16.60
CA ILE A 107 -14.98 8.47 17.62
C ILE A 107 -15.60 7.18 17.06
N GLY A 108 -15.35 6.87 15.78
CA GLY A 108 -15.73 5.60 15.17
C GLY A 108 -17.18 5.47 14.70
N GLN A 109 -17.86 6.56 14.47
CA GLN A 109 -19.20 6.53 13.88
C GLN A 109 -19.11 6.27 12.38
N LEU A 110 -19.91 5.34 11.92
CA LEU A 110 -19.97 4.95 10.50
C LEU A 110 -20.92 5.84 9.70
#